data_a7f9430add4018bbbe49da5aa1df8900
#
_entry.id   a7f9430add4018bbbe49da5aa1df8900
#
_cell.length_a   1.000
_cell.length_b   1.000
_cell.length_c   1.000
_cell.angle_alpha   90.00
_cell.angle_beta   90.00
_cell.angle_gamma   90.00
#
_symmetry.space_group_name_H-M   'P 1'
#
loop_
_entity.id
_entity.type
_entity.pdbx_description
1 polymer ?
#
loop_
_entity_poly.entity_id
_entity_poly.type
_entity_poly.pdbx_seq_one_letter_code
_entity_poly.pdbx_strand_id
1 'polypeptide(L)'
;MLKCQKPLFSLDENVHYLNCAYKSPLLKNGEEMAKKALLSERNPFNLKPHSYFEISDKIRIEFSKIIHCHKNEIALFPSTSYGFANVFNNLKVTRVKAITVENEFPSGFFSIKKWSLENEIMLQTLTRNELSAKDWNQKILDSIDEKTNVVFMSSVHWMDGTKFDIKKIGKKCKSVGAYFIVDGTQSVGAMNINVKEFNIDALICAGYKWLFGPYSMALGYFSSKFNNGTPIEESWMNRTNAQEFSNLTDYDSKYKTMAGRYNVGETANFVLSPIMLNGLKQLNNWGISNIESYCKKLADPLLKQLIPLGIKFEEKNYFNPHLFSLGLPDYIDNINFKKTLDNKNIYVSLRGKNIRVSINVFNDQNDINMLIEAVKSVLK
;
A
#
# COMPACT_ATOMS: atom_id res chain seq x y z
N MET A 1 -8.03 -13.77 19.53
CA MET A 1 -7.47 -14.14 18.22
C MET A 1 -8.52 -13.88 17.16
N LEU A 2 -8.18 -13.19 16.06
CA LEU A 2 -9.12 -12.88 14.97
C LEU A 2 -9.62 -14.17 14.31
N LYS A 3 -10.93 -14.26 14.08
CA LYS A 3 -11.57 -15.35 13.33
C LYS A 3 -11.69 -14.96 11.86
N CYS A 4 -12.03 -15.93 10.99
CA CYS A 4 -12.35 -15.64 9.58
C CYS A 4 -13.46 -14.59 9.46
N GLN A 5 -13.25 -13.59 8.64
CA GLN A 5 -14.17 -12.48 8.42
C GLN A 5 -14.93 -12.58 7.09
N LYS A 6 -14.88 -13.74 6.42
CA LYS A 6 -15.57 -14.01 5.14
C LYS A 6 -17.05 -13.57 5.13
N PRO A 7 -17.84 -13.74 6.23
CA PRO A 7 -19.23 -13.29 6.27
C PRO A 7 -19.45 -11.78 6.08
N LEU A 8 -18.42 -10.96 6.29
CA LEU A 8 -18.47 -9.50 6.07
C LEU A 8 -18.29 -9.09 4.60
N PHE A 9 -18.07 -10.06 3.70
CA PHE A 9 -17.84 -9.85 2.27
C PHE A 9 -18.88 -10.62 1.44
N SER A 10 -19.14 -10.13 0.22
CA SER A 10 -20.08 -10.75 -0.74
C SER A 10 -19.33 -11.64 -1.74
N LEU A 11 -18.42 -12.51 -1.23
CA LEU A 11 -17.71 -13.49 -2.07
C LEU A 11 -18.59 -14.75 -2.20
N ASP A 12 -18.62 -15.31 -3.41
CA ASP A 12 -19.29 -16.58 -3.68
C ASP A 12 -18.61 -17.73 -2.90
N GLU A 13 -19.42 -18.69 -2.42
CA GLU A 13 -18.91 -19.78 -1.57
C GLU A 13 -17.88 -20.68 -2.26
N ASN A 14 -18.02 -20.88 -3.58
CA ASN A 14 -17.11 -21.70 -4.38
C ASN A 14 -15.88 -20.95 -4.91
N VAL A 15 -15.68 -19.72 -4.48
CA VAL A 15 -14.54 -18.89 -4.91
C VAL A 15 -13.46 -18.88 -3.82
N HIS A 16 -12.24 -19.27 -4.21
CA HIS A 16 -11.04 -19.23 -3.39
C HIS A 16 -10.21 -18.02 -3.80
N TYR A 17 -10.55 -16.83 -3.27
CA TYR A 17 -9.95 -15.57 -3.67
C TYR A 17 -8.67 -15.28 -2.90
N LEU A 18 -7.53 -15.77 -3.36
CA LEU A 18 -6.20 -15.60 -2.79
C LEU A 18 -5.41 -14.49 -3.51
N ASN A 19 -6.08 -13.34 -3.79
CA ASN A 19 -5.53 -12.29 -4.65
C ASN A 19 -5.79 -10.85 -4.14
N CYS A 20 -5.81 -10.63 -2.83
CA CYS A 20 -5.99 -9.31 -2.22
C CYS A 20 -4.94 -8.27 -2.70
N ALA A 21 -3.71 -8.72 -2.97
CA ALA A 21 -2.64 -7.88 -3.50
C ALA A 21 -2.91 -7.30 -4.91
N TYR A 22 -3.90 -7.82 -5.63
CA TYR A 22 -4.43 -7.25 -6.87
C TYR A 22 -5.52 -6.22 -6.56
N LYS A 23 -6.57 -6.66 -5.87
CA LYS A 23 -7.68 -5.83 -5.40
C LYS A 23 -8.41 -6.55 -4.27
N SER A 24 -8.81 -5.87 -3.20
CA SER A 24 -9.67 -6.48 -2.19
C SER A 24 -11.14 -6.51 -2.63
N PRO A 25 -11.93 -7.50 -2.18
CA PRO A 25 -13.39 -7.35 -2.19
C PRO A 25 -13.79 -6.22 -1.25
N LEU A 26 -14.94 -5.58 -1.52
CA LEU A 26 -15.50 -4.59 -0.62
C LEU A 26 -16.17 -5.26 0.60
N LEU A 27 -16.16 -4.57 1.73
CA LEU A 27 -16.99 -4.92 2.87
C LEU A 27 -18.47 -4.66 2.54
N LYS A 28 -19.37 -5.57 2.91
CA LYS A 28 -20.84 -5.39 2.75
C LYS A 28 -21.34 -4.05 3.28
N ASN A 29 -20.86 -3.65 4.46
CA ASN A 29 -21.23 -2.35 5.00
C ASN A 29 -20.68 -1.17 4.16
N GLY A 30 -19.53 -1.33 3.52
CA GLY A 30 -18.97 -0.35 2.57
C GLY A 30 -19.86 -0.22 1.33
N GLU A 31 -20.39 -1.33 0.80
CA GLU A 31 -21.33 -1.32 -0.32
C GLU A 31 -22.62 -0.56 0.04
N GLU A 32 -23.17 -0.82 1.22
CA GLU A 32 -24.39 -0.12 1.70
C GLU A 32 -24.14 1.38 1.94
N MET A 33 -22.98 1.75 2.46
CA MET A 33 -22.61 3.15 2.63
C MET A 33 -22.47 3.87 1.28
N ALA A 34 -21.90 3.21 0.26
CA ALA A 34 -21.82 3.75 -1.09
C ALA A 34 -23.21 3.99 -1.71
N LYS A 35 -24.13 3.03 -1.60
CA LYS A 35 -25.52 3.18 -2.07
C LYS A 35 -26.21 4.36 -1.38
N LYS A 36 -26.10 4.48 -0.06
CA LYS A 36 -26.66 5.60 0.70
C LYS A 36 -26.08 6.95 0.26
N ALA A 37 -24.77 6.99 0.09
CA ALA A 37 -24.08 8.20 -0.36
C ALA A 37 -24.53 8.62 -1.76
N LEU A 38 -24.60 7.69 -2.71
CA LEU A 38 -25.10 7.96 -4.06
C LEU A 38 -26.56 8.48 -4.03
N LEU A 39 -27.41 7.91 -3.19
CA LEU A 39 -28.78 8.38 -3.03
C LEU A 39 -28.89 9.77 -2.39
N SER A 40 -27.94 10.15 -1.53
CA SER A 40 -27.92 11.48 -0.92
C SER A 40 -27.64 12.62 -1.92
N GLU A 41 -26.94 12.31 -3.03
CA GLU A 41 -26.69 13.28 -4.13
C GLU A 41 -27.97 13.80 -4.81
N ARG A 42 -29.11 13.13 -4.60
CA ARG A 42 -30.42 13.61 -5.10
C ARG A 42 -30.87 14.93 -4.47
N ASN A 43 -30.35 15.23 -3.28
CA ASN A 43 -30.78 16.38 -2.48
C ASN A 43 -29.58 17.28 -2.12
N PRO A 44 -28.91 17.93 -3.10
CA PRO A 44 -27.68 18.66 -2.87
C PRO A 44 -27.83 19.86 -1.92
N PHE A 45 -29.05 20.37 -1.72
CA PHE A 45 -29.34 21.42 -0.73
C PHE A 45 -29.10 20.98 0.73
N ASN A 46 -28.94 19.69 1.00
CA ASN A 46 -28.56 19.17 2.31
C ASN A 46 -27.04 19.28 2.58
N LEU A 47 -26.21 19.46 1.55
CA LEU A 47 -24.79 19.65 1.70
C LEU A 47 -24.50 21.02 2.33
N LYS A 48 -23.76 21.01 3.41
CA LYS A 48 -23.30 22.22 4.10
C LYS A 48 -21.80 22.41 3.87
N PRO A 49 -21.25 23.62 4.02
CA PRO A 49 -19.82 23.88 3.82
C PRO A 49 -18.90 22.90 4.55
N HIS A 50 -19.20 22.52 5.80
CA HIS A 50 -18.40 21.56 6.55
C HIS A 50 -18.42 20.14 5.96
N SER A 51 -19.46 19.75 5.20
CA SER A 51 -19.56 18.42 4.58
C SER A 51 -18.41 18.14 3.62
N TYR A 52 -17.85 19.18 2.99
CA TYR A 52 -16.71 19.10 2.06
C TYR A 52 -15.38 18.77 2.75
N PHE A 53 -15.31 18.81 4.09
CA PHE A 53 -14.07 18.60 4.85
C PHE A 53 -14.18 17.45 5.86
N GLU A 54 -15.34 17.28 6.46
CA GLU A 54 -15.54 16.41 7.61
C GLU A 54 -15.16 14.95 7.35
N ILE A 55 -15.54 14.40 6.20
CA ILE A 55 -15.26 12.99 5.88
C ILE A 55 -13.77 12.75 5.65
N SER A 56 -13.08 13.69 5.00
CA SER A 56 -11.64 13.65 4.79
C SER A 56 -10.88 13.68 6.11
N ASP A 57 -11.36 14.48 7.09
CA ASP A 57 -10.77 14.54 8.42
C ASP A 57 -10.97 13.22 9.19
N LYS A 58 -12.15 12.61 9.08
CA LYS A 58 -12.41 11.28 9.66
C LYS A 58 -11.49 10.20 9.06
N ILE A 59 -11.27 10.24 7.75
CA ILE A 59 -10.33 9.33 7.05
C ILE A 59 -8.92 9.53 7.60
N ARG A 60 -8.44 10.77 7.72
CA ARG A 60 -7.11 11.07 8.29
C ARG A 60 -6.95 10.54 9.71
N ILE A 61 -7.96 10.72 10.55
CA ILE A 61 -7.97 10.21 11.93
C ILE A 61 -7.82 8.69 11.94
N GLU A 62 -8.60 7.98 11.13
CA GLU A 62 -8.55 6.52 11.14
C GLU A 62 -7.26 5.97 10.51
N PHE A 63 -6.77 6.59 9.45
CA PHE A 63 -5.51 6.16 8.82
C PHE A 63 -4.29 6.47 9.71
N SER A 64 -4.29 7.59 10.43
CA SER A 64 -3.18 7.95 11.32
C SER A 64 -2.96 6.94 12.46
N LYS A 65 -4.03 6.28 12.92
CA LYS A 65 -3.94 5.20 13.91
C LYS A 65 -3.22 3.97 13.35
N ILE A 66 -3.47 3.64 12.06
CA ILE A 66 -2.89 2.47 11.39
C ILE A 66 -1.38 2.59 11.20
N ILE A 67 -0.88 3.79 10.92
CA ILE A 67 0.54 4.04 10.63
C ILE A 67 1.29 4.81 11.73
N HIS A 68 0.63 5.07 12.86
CA HIS A 68 1.20 5.70 14.05
C HIS A 68 1.75 7.12 13.81
N CYS A 69 0.93 8.03 13.27
CA CYS A 69 1.30 9.43 13.05
C CYS A 69 0.18 10.40 13.48
N HIS A 70 0.39 11.70 13.27
CA HIS A 70 -0.65 12.70 13.51
C HIS A 70 -1.53 12.86 12.27
N LYS A 71 -2.84 13.06 12.43
CA LYS A 71 -3.81 13.19 11.33
C LYS A 71 -3.45 14.28 10.31
N ASN A 72 -2.82 15.37 10.75
CA ASN A 72 -2.43 16.48 9.89
C ASN A 72 -1.19 16.15 9.00
N GLU A 73 -0.51 15.05 9.25
CA GLU A 73 0.58 14.53 8.41
C GLU A 73 0.07 13.67 7.24
N ILE A 74 -1.26 13.59 7.06
CA ILE A 74 -1.89 12.75 6.05
C ILE A 74 -2.58 13.60 4.99
N ALA A 75 -2.35 13.22 3.73
CA ALA A 75 -3.04 13.75 2.55
C ALA A 75 -3.82 12.66 1.83
N LEU A 76 -4.88 13.05 1.11
CA LEU A 76 -5.74 12.20 0.31
C LEU A 76 -5.51 12.48 -1.17
N PHE A 77 -5.43 11.41 -1.97
CA PHE A 77 -5.11 11.44 -3.39
C PHE A 77 -6.06 10.55 -4.19
N PRO A 78 -6.18 10.77 -5.53
CA PRO A 78 -6.93 9.88 -6.40
C PRO A 78 -6.14 8.62 -6.76
N SER A 79 -4.80 8.66 -6.62
CA SER A 79 -3.91 7.54 -6.95
C SER A 79 -2.56 7.64 -6.23
N THR A 80 -1.83 6.52 -6.16
CA THR A 80 -0.46 6.52 -5.63
C THR A 80 0.48 7.36 -6.50
N SER A 81 0.29 7.37 -7.83
CA SER A 81 1.10 8.20 -8.74
C SER A 81 0.96 9.69 -8.47
N TYR A 82 -0.25 10.17 -8.12
CA TYR A 82 -0.46 11.54 -7.67
C TYR A 82 0.30 11.83 -6.36
N GLY A 83 0.25 10.91 -5.41
CA GLY A 83 1.00 11.01 -4.16
C GLY A 83 2.51 11.06 -4.39
N PHE A 84 3.05 10.17 -5.23
CA PHE A 84 4.47 10.18 -5.58
C PHE A 84 4.89 11.47 -6.32
N ALA A 85 4.03 12.00 -7.21
CA ALA A 85 4.32 13.28 -7.87
C ALA A 85 4.47 14.42 -6.84
N ASN A 86 3.60 14.51 -5.82
CA ASN A 86 3.76 15.46 -4.72
C ASN A 86 5.07 15.25 -3.94
N VAL A 87 5.43 14.00 -3.65
CA VAL A 87 6.69 13.69 -2.94
C VAL A 87 7.88 14.16 -3.75
N PHE A 88 8.02 13.70 -5.00
CA PHE A 88 9.19 13.98 -5.83
C PHE A 88 9.30 15.46 -6.22
N ASN A 89 8.19 16.17 -6.40
CA ASN A 89 8.19 17.61 -6.64
C ASN A 89 8.74 18.43 -5.45
N ASN A 90 8.81 17.82 -4.25
CA ASN A 90 9.21 18.50 -3.02
C ASN A 90 10.51 17.94 -2.40
N LEU A 91 11.19 17.02 -3.07
CA LEU A 91 12.51 16.57 -2.64
C LEU A 91 13.58 17.61 -2.94
N LYS A 92 14.29 18.02 -1.90
CA LYS A 92 15.44 18.90 -2.08
C LYS A 92 16.64 18.09 -2.57
N VAL A 93 17.31 18.58 -3.60
CA VAL A 93 18.57 18.01 -4.08
C VAL A 93 19.69 18.53 -3.23
N THR A 94 20.34 17.64 -2.49
CA THR A 94 21.49 17.94 -1.64
C THR A 94 22.65 16.98 -1.89
N ARG A 95 22.41 15.91 -2.67
CA ARG A 95 23.35 14.83 -2.97
C ARG A 95 23.08 14.25 -4.36
N VAL A 96 23.98 13.40 -4.82
CA VAL A 96 24.09 13.00 -6.25
C VAL A 96 23.54 11.61 -6.57
N LYS A 97 23.02 10.86 -5.56
CA LYS A 97 22.58 9.48 -5.74
C LYS A 97 21.17 9.25 -5.25
N ALA A 98 20.35 8.60 -6.06
CA ALA A 98 19.07 8.04 -5.71
C ALA A 98 19.15 6.52 -5.78
N ILE A 99 18.45 5.82 -4.89
CA ILE A 99 18.41 4.35 -4.81
C ILE A 99 16.98 3.86 -4.94
N THR A 100 16.78 2.82 -5.75
CA THR A 100 15.56 2.03 -5.81
C THR A 100 15.91 0.55 -6.00
N VAL A 101 14.91 -0.34 -5.92
CA VAL A 101 15.08 -1.77 -6.18
C VAL A 101 14.59 -2.12 -7.59
N GLU A 102 15.09 -3.23 -8.13
CA GLU A 102 14.62 -3.72 -9.44
C GLU A 102 13.15 -4.13 -9.37
N ASN A 103 12.48 -4.07 -10.52
CA ASN A 103 11.08 -4.44 -10.66
C ASN A 103 10.14 -3.73 -9.68
N GLU A 104 10.50 -2.54 -9.20
CA GLU A 104 9.61 -1.72 -8.39
C GLU A 104 8.32 -1.39 -9.16
N PHE A 105 7.22 -1.14 -8.46
CA PHE A 105 5.96 -0.87 -9.13
C PHE A 105 6.08 0.33 -10.07
N PRO A 106 5.61 0.21 -11.33
CA PRO A 106 5.90 1.20 -12.39
C PRO A 106 5.62 2.66 -12.01
N SER A 107 4.52 2.95 -11.30
CA SER A 107 4.20 4.33 -10.90
C SER A 107 5.27 4.95 -10.03
N GLY A 108 5.82 4.19 -9.08
CA GLY A 108 6.91 4.65 -8.22
C GLY A 108 8.24 4.73 -8.98
N PHE A 109 8.57 3.67 -9.73
CA PHE A 109 9.80 3.62 -10.54
C PHE A 109 9.90 4.79 -11.52
N PHE A 110 8.84 5.05 -12.29
CA PHE A 110 8.86 6.16 -13.24
C PHE A 110 8.92 7.52 -12.57
N SER A 111 8.36 7.68 -11.37
CA SER A 111 8.44 8.92 -10.60
C SER A 111 9.87 9.23 -10.16
N ILE A 112 10.57 8.25 -9.54
CA ILE A 112 11.97 8.46 -9.13
C ILE A 112 12.90 8.59 -10.35
N LYS A 113 12.66 7.82 -11.42
CA LYS A 113 13.45 7.90 -12.66
C LYS A 113 13.36 9.29 -13.29
N LYS A 114 12.12 9.81 -13.44
CA LYS A 114 11.89 11.16 -13.97
C LYS A 114 12.59 12.20 -13.11
N TRP A 115 12.37 12.18 -11.80
CA TRP A 115 12.99 13.11 -10.86
C TRP A 115 14.53 13.07 -10.92
N SER A 116 15.11 11.86 -11.00
CA SER A 116 16.56 11.69 -11.10
C SER A 116 17.12 12.30 -12.39
N LEU A 117 16.44 12.12 -13.51
CA LEU A 117 16.84 12.71 -14.81
C LEU A 117 16.75 14.23 -14.80
N GLU A 118 15.65 14.79 -14.30
CA GLU A 118 15.42 16.25 -14.25
C GLU A 118 16.38 16.99 -13.31
N ASN A 119 16.97 16.27 -12.34
CA ASN A 119 17.90 16.84 -11.36
C ASN A 119 19.36 16.36 -11.54
N GLU A 120 19.67 15.66 -12.64
CA GLU A 120 20.99 15.13 -12.95
C GLU A 120 21.57 14.24 -11.84
N ILE A 121 20.70 13.46 -11.17
CA ILE A 121 21.07 12.54 -10.09
C ILE A 121 21.21 11.12 -10.62
N MET A 122 22.28 10.44 -10.21
CA MET A 122 22.50 9.04 -10.55
C MET A 122 21.43 8.16 -9.88
N LEU A 123 20.59 7.49 -10.66
CA LEU A 123 19.65 6.48 -10.16
C LEU A 123 20.32 5.11 -10.14
N GLN A 124 20.58 4.58 -8.94
CA GLN A 124 21.06 3.23 -8.73
C GLN A 124 19.87 2.29 -8.50
N THR A 125 19.63 1.36 -9.42
CA THR A 125 18.63 0.31 -9.27
C THR A 125 19.32 -0.97 -8.76
N LEU A 126 18.95 -1.42 -7.57
CA LEU A 126 19.54 -2.58 -6.92
C LEU A 126 18.86 -3.88 -7.34
N THR A 127 19.54 -4.65 -8.18
CA THR A 127 19.05 -5.93 -8.68
C THR A 127 19.14 -7.02 -7.62
N ARG A 128 18.15 -7.91 -7.58
CA ARG A 128 18.16 -9.11 -6.73
C ARG A 128 19.09 -10.18 -7.30
N ASN A 129 19.01 -10.43 -8.61
CA ASN A 129 19.66 -11.57 -9.29
C ASN A 129 19.33 -12.89 -8.55
N GLU A 130 20.36 -13.72 -8.27
CA GLU A 130 20.25 -14.96 -7.51
C GLU A 130 20.34 -14.78 -5.98
N LEU A 131 20.32 -13.53 -5.48
CA LEU A 131 20.45 -13.25 -4.06
C LEU A 131 19.24 -13.75 -3.26
N SER A 132 19.49 -14.27 -2.05
CA SER A 132 18.44 -14.45 -1.06
C SER A 132 17.80 -13.11 -0.67
N ALA A 133 16.61 -13.13 -0.09
CA ALA A 133 16.00 -11.90 0.41
C ALA A 133 16.87 -11.21 1.48
N LYS A 134 17.57 -11.99 2.31
CA LYS A 134 18.54 -11.50 3.29
C LYS A 134 19.67 -10.71 2.62
N ASP A 135 20.31 -11.31 1.61
CA ASP A 135 21.45 -10.70 0.93
C ASP A 135 21.03 -9.48 0.10
N TRP A 136 19.83 -9.51 -0.48
CA TRP A 136 19.27 -8.33 -1.16
C TRP A 136 19.01 -7.17 -0.18
N ASN A 137 18.44 -7.45 1.00
CA ASN A 137 18.33 -6.45 2.07
C ASN A 137 19.69 -5.90 2.51
N GLN A 138 20.72 -6.76 2.64
CA GLN A 138 22.06 -6.33 2.99
C GLN A 138 22.66 -5.43 1.88
N LYS A 139 22.52 -5.82 0.62
CA LYS A 139 22.94 -5.02 -0.54
C LYS A 139 22.34 -3.63 -0.54
N ILE A 140 21.04 -3.51 -0.16
CA ILE A 140 20.37 -2.21 -0.02
C ILE A 140 21.05 -1.37 1.07
N LEU A 141 21.28 -1.96 2.25
CA LEU A 141 21.92 -1.26 3.39
C LEU A 141 23.34 -0.80 3.05
N ASP A 142 24.12 -1.62 2.35
CA ASP A 142 25.52 -1.31 1.97
C ASP A 142 25.58 -0.25 0.88
N SER A 143 24.54 -0.11 0.07
CA SER A 143 24.45 0.90 -0.99
C SER A 143 24.09 2.30 -0.48
N ILE A 144 23.61 2.43 0.76
CA ILE A 144 23.22 3.71 1.36
C ILE A 144 24.42 4.36 2.04
N ASP A 145 24.87 5.51 1.51
CA ASP A 145 26.01 6.28 1.98
C ASP A 145 25.74 7.80 1.99
N GLU A 146 26.75 8.61 2.28
CA GLU A 146 26.66 10.07 2.37
C GLU A 146 26.33 10.75 1.03
N LYS A 147 26.50 10.04 -0.11
CA LYS A 147 26.14 10.52 -1.45
C LYS A 147 24.65 10.31 -1.76
N THR A 148 23.94 9.52 -0.94
CA THR A 148 22.56 9.14 -1.15
C THR A 148 21.62 10.29 -0.78
N ASN A 149 20.86 10.81 -1.77
CA ASN A 149 19.84 11.83 -1.57
C ASN A 149 18.51 11.21 -1.14
N VAL A 150 18.09 10.15 -1.82
CA VAL A 150 16.81 9.48 -1.57
C VAL A 150 16.92 7.97 -1.79
N VAL A 151 16.24 7.23 -0.93
CA VAL A 151 15.90 5.82 -1.13
C VAL A 151 14.38 5.75 -1.32
N PHE A 152 13.95 5.24 -2.48
CA PHE A 152 12.55 4.97 -2.79
C PHE A 152 12.36 3.49 -3.01
N MET A 153 11.45 2.86 -2.29
CA MET A 153 11.15 1.45 -2.45
C MET A 153 9.81 1.07 -1.81
N SER A 154 9.24 -0.06 -2.24
CA SER A 154 8.14 -0.68 -1.52
C SER A 154 8.63 -1.32 -0.21
N SER A 155 7.73 -1.41 0.79
CA SER A 155 8.00 -2.13 2.05
C SER A 155 7.90 -3.65 1.89
N VAL A 156 7.10 -4.09 0.93
CA VAL A 156 6.93 -5.48 0.49
C VAL A 156 6.94 -5.48 -1.02
N HIS A 157 7.81 -6.28 -1.61
CA HIS A 157 7.96 -6.34 -3.06
C HIS A 157 6.70 -6.90 -3.72
N TRP A 158 6.12 -6.14 -4.64
CA TRP A 158 4.79 -6.41 -5.19
C TRP A 158 4.71 -7.66 -6.08
N MET A 159 5.83 -8.10 -6.66
CA MET A 159 5.87 -9.28 -7.55
C MET A 159 5.92 -10.59 -6.78
N ASP A 160 6.76 -10.69 -5.76
CA ASP A 160 7.10 -11.94 -5.09
C ASP A 160 6.82 -11.95 -3.58
N GLY A 161 6.51 -10.79 -2.99
CA GLY A 161 6.21 -10.67 -1.56
C GLY A 161 7.43 -10.60 -0.66
N THR A 162 8.64 -10.41 -1.21
CA THR A 162 9.87 -10.22 -0.40
C THR A 162 9.66 -9.09 0.60
N LYS A 163 9.89 -9.38 1.87
CA LYS A 163 9.83 -8.40 2.95
C LYS A 163 11.16 -7.65 3.05
N PHE A 164 11.09 -6.33 2.97
CA PHE A 164 12.26 -5.49 3.24
C PHE A 164 12.31 -5.06 4.71
N ASP A 165 13.53 -4.99 5.27
CA ASP A 165 13.76 -4.49 6.63
C ASP A 165 13.75 -2.96 6.63
N ILE A 166 12.56 -2.38 6.38
CA ILE A 166 12.37 -0.94 6.27
C ILE A 166 12.75 -0.19 7.54
N LYS A 167 12.74 -0.86 8.71
CA LYS A 167 13.22 -0.27 9.97
C LYS A 167 14.73 -0.04 9.95
N LYS A 168 15.52 -1.03 9.52
CA LYS A 168 16.96 -0.87 9.39
C LYS A 168 17.34 0.09 8.26
N ILE A 169 16.65 -0.02 7.12
CA ILE A 169 16.87 0.86 5.96
C ILE A 169 16.57 2.31 6.35
N GLY A 170 15.45 2.60 7.00
CA GLY A 170 15.11 3.95 7.45
C GLY A 170 16.09 4.49 8.51
N LYS A 171 16.56 3.65 9.44
CA LYS A 171 17.64 4.03 10.38
C LYS A 171 18.92 4.41 9.63
N LYS A 172 19.31 3.64 8.61
CA LYS A 172 20.49 3.93 7.77
C LYS A 172 20.30 5.21 6.96
N CYS A 173 19.14 5.42 6.33
CA CYS A 173 18.82 6.66 5.62
C CYS A 173 18.94 7.88 6.54
N LYS A 174 18.34 7.80 7.74
CA LYS A 174 18.44 8.86 8.75
C LYS A 174 19.91 9.17 9.14
N SER A 175 20.75 8.15 9.34
CA SER A 175 22.14 8.33 9.76
C SER A 175 22.99 9.07 8.73
N VAL A 176 22.69 8.93 7.45
CA VAL A 176 23.37 9.65 6.35
C VAL A 176 22.59 10.88 5.87
N GLY A 177 21.40 11.16 6.46
CA GLY A 177 20.55 12.29 6.10
C GLY A 177 19.86 12.18 4.74
N ALA A 178 19.72 10.95 4.21
CA ALA A 178 18.94 10.68 3.00
C ALA A 178 17.44 10.74 3.27
N TYR A 179 16.65 11.06 2.24
CA TYR A 179 15.19 10.85 2.30
C TYR A 179 14.88 9.36 2.20
N PHE A 180 13.89 8.91 2.98
CA PHE A 180 13.35 7.57 2.89
C PHE A 180 11.87 7.61 2.51
N ILE A 181 11.55 7.22 1.27
CA ILE A 181 10.22 7.26 0.67
C ILE A 181 9.75 5.82 0.45
N VAL A 182 8.56 5.48 0.95
CA VAL A 182 8.04 4.12 0.94
C VAL A 182 6.74 4.02 0.16
N ASP A 183 6.67 3.06 -0.78
CA ASP A 183 5.39 2.56 -1.28
C ASP A 183 4.83 1.55 -0.28
N GLY A 184 3.83 1.99 0.49
CA GLY A 184 3.15 1.17 1.49
C GLY A 184 2.00 0.30 0.96
N THR A 185 1.79 0.32 -0.37
CA THR A 185 0.60 -0.29 -1.01
C THR A 185 0.45 -1.79 -0.71
N GLN A 186 1.53 -2.52 -0.52
CA GLN A 186 1.48 -3.97 -0.25
C GLN A 186 1.71 -4.32 1.24
N SER A 187 1.70 -3.34 2.14
CA SER A 187 1.96 -3.57 3.57
C SER A 187 0.93 -2.91 4.49
N VAL A 188 0.56 -1.64 4.22
CA VAL A 188 -0.33 -0.88 5.12
C VAL A 188 -1.72 -1.49 5.13
N GLY A 189 -2.19 -1.86 6.32
CA GLY A 189 -3.43 -2.61 6.51
C GLY A 189 -3.25 -4.12 6.67
N ALA A 190 -2.08 -4.68 6.30
CA ALA A 190 -1.77 -6.10 6.39
C ALA A 190 -0.68 -6.44 7.42
N MET A 191 0.25 -5.51 7.66
CA MET A 191 1.32 -5.63 8.64
C MET A 191 1.54 -4.29 9.37
N ASN A 192 2.16 -4.37 10.54
CA ASN A 192 2.42 -3.16 11.33
C ASN A 192 3.49 -2.27 10.67
N ILE A 193 3.13 -1.03 10.42
CA ILE A 193 4.01 0.02 9.92
C ILE A 193 3.93 1.20 10.89
N ASN A 194 5.05 1.56 11.51
CA ASN A 194 5.17 2.76 12.31
C ASN A 194 6.09 3.75 11.59
N VAL A 195 5.51 4.75 10.93
CA VAL A 195 6.27 5.68 10.08
C VAL A 195 7.31 6.50 10.87
N LYS A 196 7.04 6.78 12.16
CA LYS A 196 7.97 7.51 13.03
C LYS A 196 9.14 6.64 13.47
N GLU A 197 8.83 5.45 13.97
CA GLU A 197 9.85 4.48 14.41
C GLU A 197 10.76 4.05 13.26
N PHE A 198 10.20 3.88 12.06
CA PHE A 198 10.92 3.43 10.89
C PHE A 198 11.62 4.58 10.14
N ASN A 199 11.54 5.81 10.66
CA ASN A 199 12.14 7.00 10.06
C ASN A 199 11.76 7.21 8.58
N ILE A 200 10.50 6.92 8.24
CA ILE A 200 9.95 7.15 6.91
C ILE A 200 9.66 8.65 6.75
N ASP A 201 10.11 9.26 5.67
CA ASP A 201 9.86 10.67 5.38
C ASP A 201 8.57 10.90 4.60
N ALA A 202 8.23 9.99 3.68
CA ALA A 202 6.90 9.93 3.08
C ALA A 202 6.51 8.47 2.79
N LEU A 203 5.23 8.16 2.98
CA LEU A 203 4.65 6.86 2.66
C LEU A 203 3.38 7.09 1.85
N ILE A 204 3.25 6.43 0.71
CA ILE A 204 2.05 6.49 -0.13
C ILE A 204 1.49 5.07 -0.26
N CYS A 205 0.17 4.92 -0.17
CA CYS A 205 -0.48 3.63 -0.37
C CYS A 205 -1.84 3.74 -1.07
N ALA A 206 -2.15 2.75 -1.90
CA ALA A 206 -3.44 2.62 -2.57
C ALA A 206 -4.53 2.14 -1.59
N GLY A 207 -5.74 2.69 -1.74
CA GLY A 207 -6.86 2.35 -0.87
C GLY A 207 -7.53 1.01 -1.17
N TYR A 208 -7.51 0.56 -2.42
CA TYR A 208 -8.34 -0.53 -2.93
C TYR A 208 -7.77 -1.95 -2.72
N LYS A 209 -6.67 -2.09 -1.96
CA LYS A 209 -6.07 -3.39 -1.63
C LYS A 209 -6.27 -3.69 -0.15
N TRP A 210 -5.26 -3.50 0.65
CA TRP A 210 -5.23 -3.86 2.06
C TRP A 210 -6.03 -2.90 2.97
N LEU A 211 -6.43 -1.72 2.45
CA LEU A 211 -7.26 -0.77 3.20
C LEU A 211 -8.77 -0.97 2.99
N PHE A 212 -9.20 -1.95 2.19
CA PHE A 212 -10.61 -2.24 1.88
C PHE A 212 -11.39 -1.02 1.37
N GLY A 213 -10.68 -0.06 0.79
CA GLY A 213 -11.24 1.15 0.20
C GLY A 213 -11.60 0.96 -1.28
N PRO A 214 -12.16 1.99 -1.92
CA PRO A 214 -12.50 1.98 -3.33
C PRO A 214 -11.26 2.22 -4.21
N TYR A 215 -11.40 1.92 -5.50
CA TYR A 215 -10.48 2.41 -6.53
C TYR A 215 -10.56 3.94 -6.62
N SER A 216 -9.53 4.59 -7.14
CA SER A 216 -9.41 6.06 -7.22
C SER A 216 -9.32 6.79 -5.87
N MET A 217 -8.89 6.09 -4.82
CA MET A 217 -8.47 6.71 -3.56
C MET A 217 -7.13 6.13 -3.10
N ALA A 218 -6.24 7.01 -2.68
CA ALA A 218 -4.96 6.70 -2.08
C ALA A 218 -4.69 7.64 -0.89
N LEU A 219 -3.84 7.22 0.03
CA LEU A 219 -3.49 7.97 1.23
C LEU A 219 -1.98 8.13 1.31
N GLY A 220 -1.51 9.28 1.81
CA GLY A 220 -0.10 9.52 1.98
C GLY A 220 0.22 10.19 3.31
N TYR A 221 1.32 9.75 3.90
CA TYR A 221 1.97 10.36 5.04
C TYR A 221 3.14 11.22 4.57
N PHE A 222 3.31 12.38 5.19
CA PHE A 222 4.43 13.32 4.96
C PHE A 222 5.02 13.75 6.30
N SER A 223 6.32 13.55 6.46
CA SER A 223 7.05 14.04 7.64
C SER A 223 7.19 15.58 7.61
N SER A 224 7.70 16.14 8.71
CA SER A 224 7.97 17.58 8.82
C SER A 224 8.90 18.14 7.73
N LYS A 225 9.70 17.28 7.07
CA LYS A 225 10.56 17.71 5.93
C LYS A 225 9.75 18.29 4.77
N PHE A 226 8.46 17.95 4.68
CA PHE A 226 7.55 18.38 3.61
C PHE A 226 6.61 19.54 4.02
N ASN A 227 6.70 20.06 5.26
CA ASN A 227 5.75 21.07 5.77
C ASN A 227 5.71 22.38 4.97
N ASN A 228 6.78 22.70 4.25
CA ASN A 228 6.90 23.93 3.47
C ASN A 228 6.93 23.67 1.95
N GLY A 229 6.50 22.50 1.51
CA GLY A 229 6.48 22.14 0.09
C GLY A 229 5.29 22.78 -0.66
N THR A 230 5.35 22.69 -1.98
CA THR A 230 4.32 23.19 -2.91
C THR A 230 3.50 22.03 -3.44
N PRO A 231 2.17 22.09 -3.41
CA PRO A 231 1.33 21.07 -4.04
C PRO A 231 1.52 21.05 -5.56
N ILE A 232 1.18 19.93 -6.21
CA ILE A 232 1.27 19.81 -7.67
C ILE A 232 0.06 20.42 -8.39
N GLU A 233 -1.01 20.75 -7.65
CA GLU A 233 -2.17 21.47 -8.18
C GLU A 233 -2.60 22.59 -7.25
N GLU A 234 -3.12 23.66 -7.81
CA GLU A 234 -3.65 24.81 -7.09
C GLU A 234 -5.14 24.65 -6.83
N SER A 235 -5.48 24.01 -5.70
CA SER A 235 -6.88 23.84 -5.29
C SER A 235 -7.28 24.86 -4.23
N TRP A 236 -8.48 25.42 -4.37
CA TRP A 236 -9.08 26.29 -3.34
C TRP A 236 -9.22 25.55 -1.99
N MET A 237 -9.49 24.23 -2.03
CA MET A 237 -9.64 23.41 -0.83
C MET A 237 -8.34 23.27 -0.02
N ASN A 238 -7.18 23.56 -0.62
CA ASN A 238 -5.86 23.49 0.03
C ASN A 238 -5.43 24.81 0.67
N ARG A 239 -6.29 25.85 0.62
CA ARG A 239 -6.05 27.18 1.25
C ARG A 239 -6.56 27.21 2.68
N THR A 240 -5.98 28.11 3.51
CA THR A 240 -6.32 28.20 4.94
C THR A 240 -7.77 28.65 5.16
N ASN A 241 -8.32 29.54 4.30
CA ASN A 241 -9.69 30.03 4.39
C ASN A 241 -10.73 29.16 3.64
N ALA A 242 -10.37 27.97 3.19
CA ALA A 242 -11.23 27.12 2.36
C ALA A 242 -12.61 26.78 2.96
N GLN A 243 -12.78 26.87 4.28
CA GLN A 243 -14.06 26.59 4.95
C GLN A 243 -15.00 27.82 4.99
N GLU A 244 -14.52 28.99 4.63
CA GLU A 244 -15.24 30.26 4.65
C GLU A 244 -15.83 30.55 3.29
N PHE A 245 -16.86 29.80 2.89
CA PHE A 245 -17.43 29.85 1.53
C PHE A 245 -17.87 31.24 1.06
N SER A 246 -18.30 32.10 1.98
CA SER A 246 -18.64 33.50 1.68
C SER A 246 -17.42 34.36 1.32
N ASN A 247 -16.22 33.94 1.70
CA ASN A 247 -14.99 34.70 1.59
C ASN A 247 -13.96 34.06 0.64
N LEU A 248 -14.37 33.13 -0.22
CA LEU A 248 -13.46 32.43 -1.15
C LEU A 248 -12.80 33.36 -2.17
N THR A 249 -13.42 34.51 -2.45
CA THR A 249 -12.85 35.56 -3.35
C THR A 249 -11.84 36.44 -2.62
N ASP A 250 -11.71 36.36 -1.33
CA ASP A 250 -10.60 36.92 -0.56
C ASP A 250 -9.40 35.94 -0.67
N TYR A 251 -8.66 36.04 -1.78
CA TYR A 251 -7.66 35.06 -2.20
C TYR A 251 -6.51 34.92 -1.21
N ASP A 252 -6.67 34.03 -0.22
CA ASP A 252 -5.58 33.68 0.69
C ASP A 252 -4.52 32.85 -0.03
N SER A 253 -3.31 33.38 -0.13
CA SER A 253 -2.16 32.69 -0.74
C SER A 253 -1.58 31.57 0.15
N LYS A 254 -1.98 31.47 1.43
CA LYS A 254 -1.45 30.50 2.39
C LYS A 254 -2.06 29.14 2.18
N TYR A 255 -1.21 28.12 2.06
CA TYR A 255 -1.65 26.73 2.06
C TYR A 255 -2.03 26.26 3.46
N LYS A 256 -2.89 25.27 3.56
CA LYS A 256 -3.07 24.48 4.78
C LYS A 256 -1.73 23.97 5.32
N THR A 257 -1.64 23.85 6.63
CA THR A 257 -0.42 23.38 7.30
C THR A 257 -0.16 21.89 7.02
N MET A 258 1.10 21.49 7.12
CA MET A 258 1.53 20.09 7.02
C MET A 258 1.06 19.43 5.71
N ALA A 259 0.60 18.16 5.77
CA ALA A 259 0.18 17.42 4.58
C ALA A 259 -1.15 17.88 3.96
N GLY A 260 -1.94 18.68 4.68
CA GLY A 260 -3.21 19.20 4.17
C GLY A 260 -3.10 19.97 2.85
N ARG A 261 -1.93 20.57 2.58
CA ARG A 261 -1.61 21.26 1.32
C ARG A 261 -1.54 20.38 0.08
N TYR A 262 -1.22 19.08 0.28
CA TYR A 262 -1.00 18.10 -0.80
C TYR A 262 -2.25 17.34 -1.20
N ASN A 263 -3.40 17.60 -0.57
CA ASN A 263 -4.62 16.93 -0.99
C ASN A 263 -4.96 17.24 -2.46
N VAL A 264 -5.52 16.24 -3.13
CA VAL A 264 -6.20 16.48 -4.40
C VAL A 264 -7.35 17.47 -4.21
N GLY A 265 -7.64 18.28 -5.22
CA GLY A 265 -8.88 19.03 -5.29
C GLY A 265 -10.08 18.09 -5.21
N GLU A 266 -11.21 18.59 -4.69
CA GLU A 266 -12.42 17.78 -4.48
C GLU A 266 -12.18 16.54 -3.60
N THR A 267 -11.36 16.71 -2.56
CA THR A 267 -10.96 15.62 -1.61
C THR A 267 -12.14 14.90 -0.98
N ALA A 268 -13.28 15.58 -0.85
CA ALA A 268 -14.52 14.99 -0.32
C ALA A 268 -15.31 14.30 -1.42
N ASN A 269 -14.78 13.24 -2.00
CA ASN A 269 -15.58 12.39 -2.87
C ASN A 269 -16.71 11.77 -2.07
N PHE A 270 -17.93 12.30 -2.22
CA PHE A 270 -19.08 11.94 -1.38
C PHE A 270 -19.48 10.46 -1.49
N VAL A 271 -19.20 9.78 -2.62
CA VAL A 271 -19.53 8.38 -2.83
C VAL A 271 -18.39 7.45 -2.37
N LEU A 272 -17.14 7.78 -2.71
CA LEU A 272 -16.00 6.90 -2.43
C LEU A 272 -15.46 7.04 -1.00
N SER A 273 -15.49 8.25 -0.44
CA SER A 273 -14.95 8.50 0.91
C SER A 273 -15.63 7.70 2.02
N PRO A 274 -16.96 7.49 2.02
CA PRO A 274 -17.60 6.60 2.99
C PRO A 274 -17.10 5.16 2.95
N ILE A 275 -16.81 4.62 1.76
CA ILE A 275 -16.25 3.27 1.60
C ILE A 275 -14.85 3.21 2.23
N MET A 276 -14.00 4.19 1.92
CA MET A 276 -12.65 4.29 2.51
C MET A 276 -12.70 4.38 4.03
N LEU A 277 -13.54 5.27 4.55
CA LEU A 277 -13.70 5.43 6.00
C LEU A 277 -14.16 4.15 6.68
N ASN A 278 -15.10 3.41 6.05
CA ASN A 278 -15.57 2.12 6.56
C ASN A 278 -14.43 1.09 6.61
N GLY A 279 -13.65 0.96 5.54
CA GLY A 279 -12.49 0.07 5.49
C GLY A 279 -11.47 0.36 6.61
N LEU A 280 -11.09 1.62 6.78
CA LEU A 280 -10.13 2.05 7.80
C LEU A 280 -10.64 1.80 9.23
N LYS A 281 -11.91 2.10 9.52
CA LYS A 281 -12.53 1.80 10.82
C LYS A 281 -12.54 0.30 11.10
N GLN A 282 -12.85 -0.50 10.09
CA GLN A 282 -12.87 -1.95 10.24
C GLN A 282 -11.47 -2.52 10.50
N LEU A 283 -10.43 -2.01 9.84
CA LEU A 283 -9.03 -2.36 10.11
C LEU A 283 -8.61 -2.04 11.54
N ASN A 284 -8.97 -0.85 12.04
CA ASN A 284 -8.71 -0.46 13.42
C ASN A 284 -9.45 -1.35 14.42
N ASN A 285 -10.70 -1.74 14.13
CA ASN A 285 -11.47 -2.66 14.97
C ASN A 285 -10.86 -4.07 15.03
N TRP A 286 -10.36 -4.59 13.90
CA TRP A 286 -9.66 -5.89 13.89
C TRP A 286 -8.29 -5.81 14.56
N GLY A 287 -7.60 -4.68 14.39
CA GLY A 287 -6.20 -4.48 14.78
C GLY A 287 -5.22 -5.15 13.81
N ILE A 288 -4.25 -4.35 13.32
CA ILE A 288 -3.29 -4.83 12.29
C ILE A 288 -2.48 -6.05 12.76
N SER A 289 -2.04 -6.07 14.02
CA SER A 289 -1.33 -7.23 14.59
C SER A 289 -2.17 -8.51 14.58
N ASN A 290 -3.48 -8.40 14.76
CA ASN A 290 -4.39 -9.55 14.69
C ASN A 290 -4.56 -10.05 13.26
N ILE A 291 -4.60 -9.13 12.28
CA ILE A 291 -4.64 -9.47 10.84
C ILE A 291 -3.36 -10.20 10.44
N GLU A 292 -2.19 -9.68 10.80
CA GLU A 292 -0.89 -10.29 10.54
C GLU A 292 -0.80 -11.70 11.15
N SER A 293 -1.22 -11.85 12.42
CA SER A 293 -1.27 -13.14 13.12
C SER A 293 -2.24 -14.11 12.45
N TYR A 294 -3.38 -13.63 11.96
CA TYR A 294 -4.37 -14.43 11.23
C TYR A 294 -3.80 -14.97 9.92
N CYS A 295 -3.21 -14.09 9.09
CA CYS A 295 -2.57 -14.48 7.83
C CYS A 295 -1.44 -15.50 8.06
N LYS A 296 -0.63 -15.30 9.11
CA LYS A 296 0.43 -16.24 9.49
C LYS A 296 -0.13 -17.63 9.83
N LYS A 297 -1.20 -17.69 10.64
CA LYS A 297 -1.87 -18.95 10.98
C LYS A 297 -2.38 -19.70 9.74
N LEU A 298 -2.88 -18.98 8.73
CA LEU A 298 -3.33 -19.58 7.48
C LEU A 298 -2.17 -20.02 6.58
N ALA A 299 -1.06 -19.28 6.54
CA ALA A 299 0.11 -19.63 5.73
C ALA A 299 0.91 -20.82 6.30
N ASP A 300 0.95 -21.01 7.62
CA ASP A 300 1.76 -22.07 8.27
C ASP A 300 1.48 -23.48 7.74
N PRO A 301 0.21 -23.96 7.56
CA PRO A 301 -0.07 -25.27 6.98
C PRO A 301 0.42 -25.41 5.53
N LEU A 302 0.35 -24.34 4.74
CA LEU A 302 0.82 -24.31 3.36
C LEU A 302 2.34 -24.52 3.32
N LEU A 303 3.10 -23.77 4.13
CA LEU A 303 4.55 -23.93 4.25
C LEU A 303 4.94 -25.35 4.68
N LYS A 304 4.30 -25.86 5.73
CA LYS A 304 4.56 -27.21 6.27
C LYS A 304 4.35 -28.32 5.24
N GLN A 305 3.36 -28.18 4.36
CA GLN A 305 3.02 -29.22 3.38
C GLN A 305 3.78 -29.09 2.06
N LEU A 306 4.11 -27.86 1.64
CA LEU A 306 4.69 -27.63 0.30
C LEU A 306 6.22 -27.56 0.31
N ILE A 307 6.87 -27.12 1.40
CA ILE A 307 8.34 -27.11 1.50
C ILE A 307 8.93 -28.52 1.33
N PRO A 308 8.41 -29.58 1.98
CA PRO A 308 8.92 -30.94 1.80
C PRO A 308 8.76 -31.49 0.38
N LEU A 309 7.88 -30.89 -0.41
CA LEU A 309 7.65 -31.24 -1.83
C LEU A 309 8.50 -30.41 -2.80
N GLY A 310 9.46 -29.64 -2.31
CA GLY A 310 10.39 -28.86 -3.13
C GLY A 310 9.90 -27.45 -3.52
N ILE A 311 8.74 -27.00 -3.03
CA ILE A 311 8.30 -25.61 -3.28
C ILE A 311 9.15 -24.67 -2.44
N LYS A 312 9.74 -23.69 -3.09
CA LYS A 312 10.61 -22.69 -2.44
C LYS A 312 9.79 -21.50 -1.94
N PHE A 313 10.15 -21.04 -0.75
CA PHE A 313 9.64 -19.81 -0.13
C PHE A 313 10.79 -18.98 0.39
N GLU A 314 10.53 -17.71 0.67
CA GLU A 314 11.52 -16.84 1.32
C GLU A 314 11.83 -17.34 2.75
N GLU A 315 13.03 -17.02 3.23
CA GLU A 315 13.43 -17.27 4.61
C GLU A 315 12.46 -16.64 5.60
N LYS A 316 12.26 -17.27 6.76
CA LYS A 316 11.27 -16.90 7.78
C LYS A 316 11.19 -15.39 8.10
N ASN A 317 12.33 -14.72 8.19
CA ASN A 317 12.39 -13.29 8.54
C ASN A 317 12.01 -12.36 7.38
N TYR A 318 12.06 -12.84 6.16
CA TYR A 318 11.80 -12.11 4.92
C TYR A 318 10.55 -12.62 4.19
N PHE A 319 9.91 -13.64 4.72
CA PHE A 319 8.62 -14.15 4.26
C PHE A 319 7.48 -13.30 4.79
N ASN A 320 6.54 -12.94 3.92
CA ASN A 320 5.30 -12.28 4.29
C ASN A 320 4.13 -13.26 4.24
N PRO A 321 3.42 -13.48 5.35
CA PRO A 321 2.28 -14.40 5.35
C PRO A 321 1.07 -13.89 4.57
N HIS A 322 0.94 -12.58 4.38
CA HIS A 322 -0.17 -11.99 3.63
C HIS A 322 0.10 -11.90 2.12
N LEU A 323 1.36 -11.92 1.69
CA LEU A 323 1.77 -11.80 0.29
C LEU A 323 3.08 -12.54 0.05
N PHE A 324 3.05 -13.56 -0.79
CA PHE A 324 4.22 -14.39 -1.13
C PHE A 324 4.07 -15.01 -2.52
N SER A 325 5.15 -15.53 -3.07
CA SER A 325 5.11 -16.33 -4.28
C SER A 325 5.44 -17.80 -4.00
N LEU A 326 4.90 -18.69 -4.85
CA LEU A 326 5.25 -20.09 -4.89
C LEU A 326 6.45 -20.27 -5.82
N GLY A 327 7.60 -20.67 -5.27
CA GLY A 327 8.79 -21.04 -6.04
C GLY A 327 8.63 -22.45 -6.56
N LEU A 328 7.90 -22.61 -7.67
CA LEU A 328 7.64 -23.89 -8.32
C LEU A 328 8.92 -24.41 -9.01
N PRO A 329 9.10 -25.73 -9.12
CA PRO A 329 10.16 -26.32 -9.93
C PRO A 329 10.09 -25.85 -11.40
N ASP A 330 11.27 -25.75 -12.06
CA ASP A 330 11.37 -25.18 -13.41
C ASP A 330 10.64 -26.00 -14.49
N TYR A 331 10.36 -27.28 -14.24
CA TYR A 331 9.58 -28.13 -15.16
C TYR A 331 8.08 -27.82 -15.16
N ILE A 332 7.60 -27.01 -14.22
CA ILE A 332 6.19 -26.62 -14.15
C ILE A 332 5.97 -25.34 -14.96
N ASP A 333 5.11 -25.44 -15.96
CA ASP A 333 4.66 -24.27 -16.72
C ASP A 333 3.68 -23.44 -15.87
N ASN A 334 4.15 -22.29 -15.39
CA ASN A 334 3.39 -21.38 -14.53
C ASN A 334 2.14 -20.81 -15.21
N ILE A 335 2.12 -20.69 -16.55
CA ILE A 335 0.96 -20.19 -17.29
C ILE A 335 -0.14 -21.26 -17.29
N ASN A 336 0.22 -22.50 -17.59
CA ASN A 336 -0.74 -23.61 -17.57
C ASN A 336 -1.20 -23.94 -16.16
N PHE A 337 -0.30 -23.85 -15.17
CA PHE A 337 -0.69 -24.01 -13.76
C PHE A 337 -1.67 -22.92 -13.34
N LYS A 338 -1.44 -21.66 -13.73
CA LYS A 338 -2.40 -20.57 -13.44
C LYS A 338 -3.79 -20.85 -14.04
N LYS A 339 -3.87 -21.36 -15.27
CA LYS A 339 -5.14 -21.79 -15.88
C LYS A 339 -5.81 -22.91 -15.10
N THR A 340 -5.02 -23.88 -14.61
CA THR A 340 -5.52 -24.96 -13.74
C THR A 340 -6.13 -24.43 -12.45
N LEU A 341 -5.50 -23.42 -11.83
CA LEU A 341 -6.03 -22.75 -10.65
C LEU A 341 -7.34 -22.02 -10.95
N ASP A 342 -7.40 -21.26 -12.07
CA ASP A 342 -8.62 -20.56 -12.48
C ASP A 342 -9.80 -21.53 -12.72
N ASN A 343 -9.55 -22.67 -13.37
CA ASN A 343 -10.56 -23.69 -13.59
C ASN A 343 -11.09 -24.35 -12.30
N LYS A 344 -10.35 -24.21 -11.20
CA LYS A 344 -10.75 -24.64 -9.86
C LYS A 344 -11.27 -23.47 -9.00
N ASN A 345 -11.58 -22.32 -9.59
CA ASN A 345 -11.98 -21.09 -8.92
C ASN A 345 -10.97 -20.60 -7.86
N ILE A 346 -9.67 -20.91 -8.02
CA ILE A 346 -8.60 -20.46 -7.15
C ILE A 346 -7.93 -19.25 -7.82
N TYR A 347 -8.25 -18.05 -7.34
CA TYR A 347 -7.79 -16.82 -7.95
C TYR A 347 -6.50 -16.32 -7.28
N VAL A 348 -5.42 -16.34 -8.03
CA VAL A 348 -4.08 -15.83 -7.72
C VAL A 348 -3.58 -14.97 -8.87
N SER A 349 -2.42 -14.32 -8.73
CA SER A 349 -1.82 -13.55 -9.82
C SER A 349 -0.55 -14.23 -10.35
N LEU A 350 -0.37 -14.21 -11.68
CA LEU A 350 0.94 -14.42 -12.30
C LEU A 350 1.67 -13.08 -12.41
N ARG A 351 2.91 -12.99 -11.90
CA ARG A 351 3.77 -11.81 -11.99
C ARG A 351 5.17 -12.23 -12.46
N GLY A 352 5.48 -11.94 -13.75
CA GLY A 352 6.62 -12.54 -14.39
C GLY A 352 6.51 -14.08 -14.34
N LYS A 353 7.49 -14.74 -13.74
CA LYS A 353 7.49 -16.20 -13.51
C LYS A 353 6.85 -16.60 -12.17
N ASN A 354 6.36 -15.66 -11.35
CA ASN A 354 5.91 -15.95 -9.99
C ASN A 354 4.39 -16.17 -9.93
N ILE A 355 3.96 -17.28 -9.35
CA ILE A 355 2.57 -17.47 -8.88
C ILE A 355 2.46 -16.76 -7.53
N ARG A 356 1.89 -15.57 -7.55
CA ARG A 356 1.76 -14.71 -6.37
C ARG A 356 0.44 -14.99 -5.66
N VAL A 357 0.54 -15.39 -4.41
CA VAL A 357 -0.58 -15.65 -3.49
C VAL A 357 -0.71 -14.52 -2.49
N SER A 358 -1.92 -14.10 -2.20
CA SER A 358 -2.16 -13.12 -1.14
C SER A 358 -3.38 -13.45 -0.30
N ILE A 359 -3.12 -13.65 0.99
CA ILE A 359 -4.09 -14.07 2.02
C ILE A 359 -4.57 -12.87 2.81
N ASN A 360 -5.87 -12.82 3.13
CA ASN A 360 -6.41 -11.80 4.02
C ASN A 360 -7.49 -12.41 4.95
N VAL A 361 -8.11 -11.59 5.77
CA VAL A 361 -9.09 -11.96 6.81
C VAL A 361 -10.35 -12.65 6.28
N PHE A 362 -10.65 -12.56 4.99
CA PHE A 362 -11.75 -13.25 4.33
C PHE A 362 -11.41 -14.64 3.81
N ASN A 363 -10.13 -15.03 3.83
CA ASN A 363 -9.72 -16.39 3.51
C ASN A 363 -9.86 -17.31 4.72
N ASP A 364 -10.07 -18.61 4.47
CA ASP A 364 -10.18 -19.64 5.47
C ASP A 364 -9.26 -20.84 5.18
N GLN A 365 -9.34 -21.86 6.03
CA GLN A 365 -8.51 -23.06 5.85
C GLN A 365 -8.87 -23.83 4.58
N ASN A 366 -10.13 -23.75 4.11
CA ASN A 366 -10.55 -24.42 2.89
C ASN A 366 -9.86 -23.79 1.67
N ASP A 367 -9.76 -22.44 1.61
CA ASP A 367 -9.04 -21.74 0.54
C ASP A 367 -7.57 -22.22 0.45
N ILE A 368 -6.93 -22.40 1.61
CA ILE A 368 -5.54 -22.86 1.68
C ILE A 368 -5.42 -24.34 1.27
N ASN A 369 -6.34 -25.20 1.71
CA ASN A 369 -6.36 -26.62 1.35
C ASN A 369 -6.53 -26.81 -0.15
N MET A 370 -7.44 -26.07 -0.78
CA MET A 370 -7.66 -26.12 -2.24
C MET A 370 -6.41 -25.70 -3.01
N LEU A 371 -5.70 -24.67 -2.55
CA LEU A 371 -4.42 -24.28 -3.15
C LEU A 371 -3.35 -25.39 -2.98
N ILE A 372 -3.22 -25.97 -1.79
CA ILE A 372 -2.26 -27.06 -1.52
C ILE A 372 -2.54 -28.26 -2.43
N GLU A 373 -3.79 -28.67 -2.56
CA GLU A 373 -4.19 -29.79 -3.43
C GLU A 373 -3.89 -29.52 -4.91
N ALA A 374 -4.16 -28.28 -5.35
CA ALA A 374 -3.84 -27.88 -6.72
C ALA A 374 -2.32 -27.90 -7.00
N VAL A 375 -1.49 -27.44 -6.05
CA VAL A 375 -0.02 -27.52 -6.18
C VAL A 375 0.43 -28.98 -6.19
N LYS A 376 -0.08 -29.82 -5.29
CA LYS A 376 0.26 -31.27 -5.24
C LYS A 376 -0.10 -32.00 -6.53
N SER A 377 -1.18 -31.59 -7.21
CA SER A 377 -1.63 -32.25 -8.44
C SER A 377 -0.69 -32.05 -9.64
N VAL A 378 0.15 -31.02 -9.62
CA VAL A 378 1.10 -30.73 -10.71
C VAL A 378 2.54 -31.14 -10.37
N LEU A 379 2.79 -31.60 -9.14
CA LEU A 379 4.08 -32.14 -8.70
C LEU A 379 4.17 -33.66 -8.92
N LYS A 380 3.07 -34.32 -9.26
CA LYS A 380 2.99 -35.75 -9.60
C LYS A 380 3.32 -35.94 -11.09
#